data_c92156991c91bf6ec33c7cc5e3287ef5
#
_entry.id   c92156991c91bf6ec33c7cc5e3287ef5
#
_cell.length_a   1.000
_cell.length_b   1.000
_cell.length_c   1.000
_cell.angle_alpha   90.00
_cell.angle_beta   90.00
_cell.angle_gamma   90.00
#
_symmetry.space_group_name_H-M   'P 1'
#
loop_
_entity.id
_entity.type
_entity.pdbx_description
1 polymer ?
#
loop_
_entity_poly.entity_id
_entity_poly.type
_entity_poly.pdbx_seq_one_letter_code
_entity_poly.pdbx_strand_id
1 'polypeptide(L)'
;VDLMSISDNSTNYLTMFGTKGNQFGQEVISLQCSVDYVLKFLEIDRSVQRDMLEKQVASISKYIQYGLDGNDIYFPPLIFSARGKGIFNVRTNEFSIGTNDSMIVLDGQHRIKAFEVIKKRLELSDYPEDKRKLDYIKNFPFTIQVFTNLTLDQEKQLFTDVNTKSSPVSNTLLVMYKDNDLCSKLVKSVIYNHSSISSDKFEVRAKTTKTKLMTAFTLYNLVLTLNEGIVVIKGSNSKLNAGNYDSFKMNVENFLTLLVKYAPDQGLDRNKYIIMNPNVLKGIAKAVYLLKKDNEIFDMEEFFKHVIFSFDWSHKNKKLKQVGIPYNPKTKKFRINVGTRTTSQICDLLLEDFLKFREVAINV
;
A
#
# COMPACT_ATOMS: atom_id res chain seq x y z
N VAL A 1 4.51 11.25 34.18
CA VAL A 1 3.27 11.90 34.59
C VAL A 1 2.18 10.87 34.40
N ASP A 2 1.67 10.32 35.51
CA ASP A 2 0.54 9.41 35.52
C ASP A 2 -0.69 10.15 34.98
N LEU A 3 -1.13 9.80 33.80
CA LEU A 3 -2.29 10.39 33.13
C LEU A 3 -3.63 9.88 33.68
N MET A 4 -3.59 9.05 34.74
CA MET A 4 -4.77 8.44 35.35
C MET A 4 -4.68 8.46 36.87
N SER A 5 -5.54 9.24 37.52
CA SER A 5 -5.87 9.04 38.92
C SER A 5 -7.05 8.09 39.00
N ILE A 6 -6.82 6.88 39.51
CA ILE A 6 -7.91 6.02 39.99
C ILE A 6 -8.31 6.61 41.35
N SER A 7 -9.45 7.32 41.41
CA SER A 7 -10.01 7.67 42.70
C SER A 7 -10.62 6.42 43.31
N ASP A 8 -9.96 5.89 44.32
CA ASP A 8 -10.44 4.81 45.18
C ASP A 8 -11.63 5.30 46.00
N ASN A 9 -12.80 5.33 45.39
CA ASN A 9 -14.07 5.37 46.12
C ASN A 9 -15.19 4.86 45.20
N SER A 10 -15.67 3.67 45.44
CA SER A 10 -17.03 3.12 45.17
C SER A 10 -17.91 3.77 44.08
N THR A 11 -17.36 4.41 43.10
CA THR A 11 -18.11 4.95 41.98
C THR A 11 -17.84 4.11 40.74
N ASN A 12 -18.90 3.53 40.20
CA ASN A 12 -18.91 2.74 38.99
C ASN A 12 -18.63 3.58 37.71
N TYR A 13 -17.65 4.49 37.77
CA TYR A 13 -17.30 5.38 36.68
C TYR A 13 -15.83 5.24 36.28
N LEU A 14 -15.64 5.24 34.98
CA LEU A 14 -14.37 5.36 34.31
C LEU A 14 -14.12 6.83 33.99
N THR A 15 -13.04 7.42 34.52
CA THR A 15 -12.71 8.83 34.30
C THR A 15 -11.43 8.95 33.50
N MET A 16 -11.46 9.78 32.45
CA MET A 16 -10.34 10.02 31.53
C MET A 16 -10.16 11.51 31.30
N PHE A 17 -8.92 11.96 31.20
CA PHE A 17 -8.61 13.35 30.87
C PHE A 17 -8.69 13.61 29.37
N GLY A 18 -9.23 14.76 28.99
CA GLY A 18 -9.38 15.12 27.59
C GLY A 18 -9.78 16.57 27.36
N THR A 19 -10.00 16.91 26.13
CA THR A 19 -10.48 18.23 25.71
C THR A 19 -11.76 18.08 24.92
N LYS A 20 -12.71 18.99 25.17
CA LYS A 20 -14.00 19.05 24.52
C LYS A 20 -13.97 20.07 23.38
N GLY A 21 -14.52 19.71 22.25
CA GLY A 21 -14.67 20.57 21.08
C GLY A 21 -16.02 20.40 20.40
N ASN A 22 -16.25 21.16 19.35
CA ASN A 22 -17.42 21.04 18.49
C ASN A 22 -16.99 20.97 17.03
N GLN A 23 -17.46 19.96 16.31
CA GLN A 23 -17.23 19.77 14.89
C GLN A 23 -18.56 19.85 14.13
N PHE A 24 -18.84 21.01 13.52
CA PHE A 24 -20.06 21.24 12.74
C PHE A 24 -21.36 20.89 13.50
N GLY A 25 -21.46 21.35 14.76
CA GLY A 25 -22.62 21.09 15.61
C GLY A 25 -22.58 19.77 16.39
N GLN A 26 -21.58 18.92 16.17
CA GLN A 26 -21.38 17.67 16.91
C GLN A 26 -20.34 17.87 18.01
N GLU A 27 -20.72 17.52 19.23
CA GLU A 27 -19.80 17.56 20.37
C GLU A 27 -18.84 16.38 20.32
N VAL A 28 -17.54 16.68 20.42
CA VAL A 28 -16.48 15.68 20.41
C VAL A 28 -15.52 15.90 21.57
N ILE A 29 -15.13 14.82 22.23
CA ILE A 29 -14.12 14.80 23.28
C ILE A 29 -12.91 14.05 22.77
N SER A 30 -11.73 14.70 22.79
CA SER A 30 -10.46 14.07 22.44
C SER A 30 -9.70 13.74 23.71
N LEU A 31 -9.31 12.48 23.86
CA LEU A 31 -8.63 11.97 25.05
C LEU A 31 -7.56 10.92 24.68
N GLN A 32 -6.70 10.62 25.64
CA GLN A 32 -5.76 9.51 25.54
C GLN A 32 -6.02 8.49 26.63
N CYS A 33 -5.88 7.20 26.27
CA CYS A 33 -6.12 6.10 27.16
C CYS A 33 -5.17 4.94 26.82
N SER A 34 -4.60 4.27 27.83
CA SER A 34 -3.71 3.14 27.58
C SER A 34 -4.45 1.95 26.96
N VAL A 35 -3.74 1.14 26.17
CA VAL A 35 -4.29 -0.10 25.60
C VAL A 35 -4.87 -0.99 26.68
N ASP A 36 -4.16 -1.18 27.78
CA ASP A 36 -4.62 -2.05 28.87
C ASP A 36 -5.94 -1.58 29.47
N TYR A 37 -6.11 -0.28 29.59
CA TYR A 37 -7.33 0.34 30.09
C TYR A 37 -8.50 0.21 29.10
N VAL A 38 -8.25 0.46 27.81
CA VAL A 38 -9.26 0.23 26.75
C VAL A 38 -9.73 -1.22 26.74
N LEU A 39 -8.80 -2.17 26.82
CA LEU A 39 -9.15 -3.60 26.77
C LEU A 39 -9.85 -4.12 28.02
N LYS A 40 -9.63 -3.51 29.18
CA LYS A 40 -10.24 -3.94 30.45
C LYS A 40 -11.58 -3.29 30.74
N PHE A 41 -11.71 -2.01 30.43
CA PHE A 41 -12.79 -1.17 30.96
C PHE A 41 -13.73 -0.58 29.91
N LEU A 42 -13.32 -0.53 28.63
CA LEU A 42 -14.22 -0.08 27.57
C LEU A 42 -15.01 -1.27 27.04
N GLU A 43 -16.28 -1.33 27.42
CA GLU A 43 -17.23 -2.25 26.84
C GLU A 43 -17.60 -1.78 25.42
N ILE A 44 -17.23 -2.57 24.43
CA ILE A 44 -17.43 -2.24 23.02
C ILE A 44 -18.71 -2.93 22.55
N ASP A 45 -19.74 -2.14 22.26
CA ASP A 45 -20.97 -2.67 21.65
C ASP A 45 -20.66 -3.08 20.19
N ARG A 46 -20.82 -4.38 19.93
CA ARG A 46 -20.55 -4.98 18.62
C ARG A 46 -21.76 -5.02 17.69
N SER A 47 -22.90 -4.45 18.08
CA SER A 47 -24.16 -4.54 17.33
C SER A 47 -24.14 -3.82 15.97
N VAL A 48 -23.21 -2.89 15.74
CA VAL A 48 -23.10 -2.09 14.51
C VAL A 48 -21.84 -2.46 13.68
N GLN A 49 -21.11 -3.48 14.11
CA GLN A 49 -19.81 -3.82 13.51
C GLN A 49 -19.93 -4.70 12.26
N ARG A 50 -19.08 -4.40 11.27
CA ARG A 50 -18.76 -5.36 10.20
C ARG A 50 -18.09 -6.60 10.79
N ASP A 51 -18.25 -7.73 10.10
CA ASP A 51 -17.49 -8.94 10.42
C ASP A 51 -15.99 -8.63 10.53
N MET A 52 -15.39 -9.09 11.62
CA MET A 52 -13.98 -8.88 11.90
C MET A 52 -13.14 -9.61 10.84
N LEU A 53 -12.44 -8.84 10.01
CA LEU A 53 -11.59 -9.41 8.96
C LEU A 53 -10.26 -9.87 9.59
N GLU A 54 -10.10 -11.16 9.82
CA GLU A 54 -8.87 -11.76 10.37
C GLU A 54 -7.60 -11.33 9.63
N LYS A 55 -7.67 -11.19 8.30
CA LYS A 55 -6.54 -10.71 7.49
C LYS A 55 -6.12 -9.28 7.85
N GLN A 56 -7.06 -8.41 8.21
CA GLN A 56 -6.74 -7.05 8.64
C GLN A 56 -6.11 -7.06 10.03
N VAL A 57 -6.66 -7.83 10.96
CA VAL A 57 -6.09 -7.99 12.31
C VAL A 57 -4.65 -8.53 12.21
N ALA A 58 -4.42 -9.57 11.40
CA ALA A 58 -3.07 -10.12 11.19
C ALA A 58 -2.10 -9.10 10.57
N SER A 59 -2.56 -8.29 9.61
CA SER A 59 -1.75 -7.24 9.00
C SER A 59 -1.36 -6.16 10.02
N ILE A 60 -2.31 -5.70 10.84
CA ILE A 60 -2.07 -4.71 11.89
C ILE A 60 -1.17 -5.30 12.98
N SER A 61 -1.34 -6.56 13.35
CA SER A 61 -0.47 -7.24 14.32
C SER A 61 0.98 -7.30 13.85
N LYS A 62 1.22 -7.54 12.56
CA LYS A 62 2.57 -7.45 11.96
C LYS A 62 3.13 -6.03 12.03
N TYR A 63 2.30 -5.01 11.82
CA TYR A 63 2.70 -3.62 11.91
C TYR A 63 3.05 -3.21 13.35
N ILE A 64 2.28 -3.69 14.35
CA ILE A 64 2.61 -3.50 15.78
C ILE A 64 3.94 -4.17 16.09
N GLN A 65 4.15 -5.42 15.63
CA GLN A 65 5.42 -6.12 15.82
C GLN A 65 6.61 -5.35 15.23
N TYR A 66 6.44 -4.82 14.02
CA TYR A 66 7.43 -3.97 13.36
C TYR A 66 7.80 -2.75 14.22
N GLY A 67 6.83 -2.12 14.89
CA GLY A 67 7.06 -1.04 15.86
C GLY A 67 7.79 -1.52 17.12
N LEU A 68 7.43 -2.70 17.65
CA LEU A 68 8.10 -3.31 18.80
C LEU A 68 9.56 -3.69 18.52
N ASP A 69 9.91 -3.88 17.26
CA ASP A 69 11.28 -4.16 16.80
C ASP A 69 12.09 -2.86 16.54
N GLY A 70 11.59 -1.71 17.00
CA GLY A 70 12.30 -0.43 17.02
C GLY A 70 12.07 0.46 15.80
N ASN A 71 11.04 0.19 14.99
CA ASN A 71 10.72 1.00 13.83
C ASN A 71 9.61 2.01 14.13
N ASP A 72 9.60 3.12 13.40
CA ASP A 72 8.55 4.14 13.53
C ASP A 72 7.24 3.65 12.95
N ILE A 73 6.18 3.71 13.76
CA ILE A 73 4.81 3.39 13.36
C ILE A 73 3.86 4.48 13.82
N TYR A 74 2.72 4.58 13.15
CA TYR A 74 1.68 5.54 13.48
C TYR A 74 0.30 4.89 13.48
N PHE A 75 -0.51 5.22 14.49
CA PHE A 75 -1.92 4.86 14.56
C PHE A 75 -2.80 6.11 14.61
N PRO A 76 -3.80 6.23 13.72
CA PRO A 76 -4.79 7.30 13.80
C PRO A 76 -5.70 7.10 15.03
N PRO A 77 -6.41 8.17 15.49
CA PRO A 77 -7.35 8.08 16.59
C PRO A 77 -8.39 6.97 16.41
N LEU A 78 -8.80 6.36 17.51
CA LEU A 78 -10.00 5.54 17.57
C LEU A 78 -11.23 6.47 17.65
N ILE A 79 -12.34 6.09 17.02
CA ILE A 79 -13.56 6.92 17.00
C ILE A 79 -14.71 6.15 17.61
N PHE A 80 -15.32 6.76 18.63
CA PHE A 80 -16.42 6.20 19.39
C PHE A 80 -17.65 7.12 19.38
N SER A 81 -18.84 6.52 19.52
CA SER A 81 -20.08 7.21 19.85
C SER A 81 -20.52 6.82 21.26
N ALA A 82 -20.75 7.78 22.11
CA ALA A 82 -21.23 7.56 23.48
C ALA A 82 -22.75 7.50 23.59
N ARG A 83 -23.50 7.90 22.57
CA ARG A 83 -24.98 7.90 22.55
C ARG A 83 -25.61 8.59 23.77
N GLY A 84 -25.09 9.75 24.15
CA GLY A 84 -25.54 10.49 25.31
C GLY A 84 -25.08 9.97 26.66
N LYS A 85 -24.27 8.91 26.69
CA LYS A 85 -23.66 8.38 27.91
C LYS A 85 -22.39 9.14 28.26
N GLY A 86 -22.05 9.15 29.56
CA GLY A 86 -20.90 9.87 30.08
C GLY A 86 -21.13 11.37 30.24
N ILE A 87 -20.31 11.97 31.08
CA ILE A 87 -20.38 13.40 31.45
C ILE A 87 -18.99 13.99 31.29
N PHE A 88 -18.91 15.15 30.65
CA PHE A 88 -17.67 15.92 30.57
C PHE A 88 -17.69 17.08 31.55
N ASN A 89 -16.74 17.11 32.48
CA ASN A 89 -16.53 18.20 33.41
C ASN A 89 -15.54 19.20 32.81
N VAL A 90 -16.04 20.36 32.42
CA VAL A 90 -15.23 21.43 31.80
C VAL A 90 -14.20 22.04 32.78
N ARG A 91 -14.44 21.97 34.09
CA ARG A 91 -13.51 22.57 35.08
C ARG A 91 -12.29 21.68 35.31
N THR A 92 -12.47 20.35 35.29
CA THR A 92 -11.38 19.39 35.53
C THR A 92 -10.85 18.78 34.23
N ASN A 93 -11.49 19.06 33.08
CA ASN A 93 -11.19 18.43 31.79
C ASN A 93 -11.30 16.88 31.85
N GLU A 94 -12.28 16.38 32.58
CA GLU A 94 -12.52 14.96 32.78
C GLU A 94 -13.78 14.50 32.05
N PHE A 95 -13.66 13.41 31.33
CA PHE A 95 -14.79 12.66 30.80
C PHE A 95 -14.98 11.40 31.64
N SER A 96 -16.17 11.27 32.23
CA SER A 96 -16.55 10.13 33.07
C SER A 96 -17.67 9.35 32.43
N ILE A 97 -17.53 8.04 32.30
CA ILE A 97 -18.54 7.13 31.78
C ILE A 97 -18.76 5.99 32.78
N GLY A 98 -19.99 5.51 32.91
CA GLY A 98 -20.30 4.36 33.78
C GLY A 98 -19.56 3.10 33.32
N THR A 99 -19.06 2.30 34.27
CA THR A 99 -18.37 1.04 33.94
C THR A 99 -19.28 0.00 33.28
N ASN A 100 -20.60 0.13 33.43
CA ASN A 100 -21.59 -0.71 32.76
C ASN A 100 -22.13 -0.09 31.45
N ASP A 101 -21.63 1.08 31.07
CA ASP A 101 -22.00 1.73 29.83
C ASP A 101 -21.08 1.31 28.71
N SER A 102 -21.65 0.94 27.56
CA SER A 102 -20.89 0.64 26.35
C SER A 102 -20.86 1.81 25.39
N MET A 103 -19.76 1.97 24.68
CA MET A 103 -19.63 2.90 23.55
C MET A 103 -19.56 2.13 22.24
N ILE A 104 -20.11 2.73 21.18
CA ILE A 104 -20.03 2.17 19.83
C ILE A 104 -18.69 2.57 19.20
N VAL A 105 -17.94 1.58 18.72
CA VAL A 105 -16.72 1.82 17.92
C VAL A 105 -17.12 2.13 16.48
N LEU A 106 -16.90 3.35 16.02
CA LEU A 106 -17.14 3.75 14.64
C LEU A 106 -15.91 3.49 13.76
N ASP A 107 -14.70 3.68 14.31
CA ASP A 107 -13.44 3.29 13.66
C ASP A 107 -12.42 2.78 14.67
N GLY A 108 -11.63 1.79 14.26
CA GLY A 108 -10.50 1.26 15.04
C GLY A 108 -10.69 -0.14 15.63
N GLN A 109 -11.80 -0.82 15.39
CA GLN A 109 -12.07 -2.17 15.92
C GLN A 109 -10.96 -3.19 15.62
N HIS A 110 -10.45 -3.22 14.38
CA HIS A 110 -9.36 -4.12 13.98
C HIS A 110 -8.04 -3.77 14.69
N ARG A 111 -7.81 -2.48 14.98
CA ARG A 111 -6.65 -2.02 15.74
C ARG A 111 -6.73 -2.50 17.19
N ILE A 112 -7.85 -2.27 17.86
CA ILE A 112 -8.08 -2.75 19.23
C ILE A 112 -7.87 -4.26 19.31
N LYS A 113 -8.43 -5.01 18.36
CA LYS A 113 -8.26 -6.48 18.32
C LYS A 113 -6.83 -6.91 18.07
N ALA A 114 -6.10 -6.21 17.22
CA ALA A 114 -4.69 -6.51 16.96
C ALA A 114 -3.81 -6.30 18.20
N PHE A 115 -4.03 -5.20 18.94
CA PHE A 115 -3.36 -4.99 20.22
C PHE A 115 -3.72 -6.05 21.26
N GLU A 116 -4.98 -6.48 21.32
CA GLU A 116 -5.41 -7.59 22.20
C GLU A 116 -4.65 -8.89 21.86
N VAL A 117 -4.55 -9.23 20.58
CA VAL A 117 -3.84 -10.43 20.11
C VAL A 117 -2.35 -10.36 20.48
N ILE A 118 -1.70 -9.22 20.23
CA ILE A 118 -0.28 -9.04 20.57
C ILE A 118 -0.07 -9.12 22.09
N LYS A 119 -0.91 -8.43 22.88
CA LYS A 119 -0.85 -8.48 24.35
C LYS A 119 -0.96 -9.91 24.84
N LYS A 120 -1.98 -10.67 24.42
CA LYS A 120 -2.16 -12.09 24.82
C LYS A 120 -0.96 -12.96 24.44
N ARG A 121 -0.38 -12.76 23.26
CA ARG A 121 0.80 -13.51 22.85
C ARG A 121 2.01 -13.22 23.76
N LEU A 122 2.23 -11.95 24.09
CA LEU A 122 3.33 -11.54 24.96
C LEU A 122 3.13 -11.97 26.42
N GLU A 123 1.87 -12.07 26.88
CA GLU A 123 1.53 -12.59 28.21
C GLU A 123 1.88 -14.08 28.38
N LEU A 124 1.89 -14.84 27.29
CA LEU A 124 2.25 -16.26 27.28
C LEU A 124 3.76 -16.52 27.19
N SER A 125 4.56 -15.48 27.02
CA SER A 125 6.01 -15.60 26.87
C SER A 125 6.74 -15.37 28.17
N ASP A 126 7.72 -16.24 28.47
CA ASP A 126 8.60 -16.11 29.64
C ASP A 126 9.91 -15.33 29.35
N TYR A 127 10.12 -14.92 28.11
CA TYR A 127 11.35 -14.20 27.73
C TYR A 127 11.36 -12.78 28.32
N PRO A 128 12.48 -12.34 28.93
CA PRO A 128 12.60 -11.00 29.52
C PRO A 128 12.35 -9.85 28.54
N GLU A 129 12.70 -10.05 27.27
CA GLU A 129 12.45 -9.06 26.22
C GLU A 129 10.95 -8.91 25.92
N ASP A 130 10.21 -10.01 25.88
CA ASP A 130 8.77 -9.99 25.65
C ASP A 130 8.02 -9.37 26.84
N LYS A 131 8.52 -9.49 28.07
CA LYS A 131 7.98 -8.78 29.24
C LYS A 131 8.10 -7.27 29.09
N ARG A 132 9.23 -6.77 28.58
CA ARG A 132 9.41 -5.34 28.28
C ARG A 132 8.48 -4.88 27.16
N LYS A 133 8.36 -5.67 26.10
CA LYS A 133 7.41 -5.41 25.00
C LYS A 133 5.96 -5.43 25.51
N LEU A 134 5.61 -6.32 26.42
CA LEU A 134 4.29 -6.38 27.05
C LEU A 134 3.98 -5.13 27.86
N ASP A 135 4.93 -4.67 28.67
CA ASP A 135 4.76 -3.44 29.44
C ASP A 135 4.56 -2.23 28.53
N TYR A 136 5.35 -2.13 27.46
CA TYR A 136 5.19 -1.09 26.45
C TYR A 136 3.80 -1.13 25.79
N ILE A 137 3.31 -2.33 25.39
CA ILE A 137 1.98 -2.51 24.79
C ILE A 137 0.87 -2.15 25.77
N LYS A 138 0.95 -2.53 27.03
CA LYS A 138 -0.05 -2.18 28.05
C LYS A 138 -0.20 -0.68 28.21
N ASN A 139 0.92 0.03 28.21
CA ASN A 139 1.00 1.48 28.40
C ASN A 139 0.89 2.28 27.11
N PHE A 140 0.79 1.62 25.94
CA PHE A 140 0.69 2.32 24.66
C PHE A 140 -0.54 3.23 24.63
N PRO A 141 -0.37 4.55 24.32
CA PRO A 141 -1.46 5.51 24.37
C PRO A 141 -2.31 5.45 23.11
N PHE A 142 -3.56 5.04 23.22
CA PHE A 142 -4.56 5.29 22.18
C PHE A 142 -5.05 6.74 22.27
N THR A 143 -5.01 7.46 21.17
CA THR A 143 -5.78 8.69 21.01
C THR A 143 -7.21 8.29 20.65
N ILE A 144 -8.19 8.85 21.37
CA ILE A 144 -9.61 8.50 21.23
C ILE A 144 -10.40 9.77 20.98
N GLN A 145 -11.33 9.73 20.03
CA GLN A 145 -12.34 10.77 19.81
C GLN A 145 -13.71 10.16 20.16
N VAL A 146 -14.39 10.78 21.13
CA VAL A 146 -15.72 10.36 21.58
C VAL A 146 -16.73 11.41 21.13
N PHE A 147 -17.63 11.02 20.24
CA PHE A 147 -18.81 11.83 19.90
C PHE A 147 -19.92 11.53 20.90
N THR A 148 -20.39 12.56 21.61
CA THR A 148 -21.25 12.34 22.79
C THR A 148 -22.70 12.06 22.43
N ASN A 149 -23.27 12.77 21.46
CA ASN A 149 -24.73 12.81 21.20
C ASN A 149 -25.09 12.60 19.73
N LEU A 150 -24.48 11.60 19.06
CA LEU A 150 -24.85 11.27 17.69
C LEU A 150 -26.20 10.54 17.65
N THR A 151 -27.04 10.88 16.68
CA THR A 151 -28.16 10.04 16.26
C THR A 151 -27.67 8.83 15.49
N LEU A 152 -28.50 7.78 15.34
CA LEU A 152 -28.14 6.60 14.55
C LEU A 152 -27.78 6.92 13.10
N ASP A 153 -28.44 7.89 12.48
CA ASP A 153 -28.13 8.29 11.11
C ASP A 153 -26.81 9.07 11.03
N GLN A 154 -26.49 9.89 12.03
CA GLN A 154 -25.20 10.55 12.15
C GLN A 154 -24.07 9.56 12.39
N GLU A 155 -24.27 8.52 13.21
CA GLU A 155 -23.29 7.44 13.40
C GLU A 155 -23.00 6.71 12.07
N LYS A 156 -24.04 6.33 11.30
CA LYS A 156 -23.90 5.69 10.00
C LYS A 156 -23.17 6.60 9.01
N GLN A 157 -23.53 7.88 9.00
CA GLN A 157 -22.88 8.86 8.12
C GLN A 157 -21.41 9.03 8.50
N LEU A 158 -21.08 9.23 9.77
CA LEU A 158 -19.71 9.38 10.25
C LEU A 158 -18.89 8.11 9.97
N PHE A 159 -19.45 6.91 10.24
CA PHE A 159 -18.82 5.65 9.88
C PHE A 159 -18.49 5.58 8.39
N THR A 160 -19.41 6.00 7.53
CA THR A 160 -19.21 6.04 6.09
C THR A 160 -18.12 7.04 5.71
N ASP A 161 -18.16 8.24 6.27
CA ASP A 161 -17.21 9.31 5.97
C ASP A 161 -15.79 8.94 6.35
N VAL A 162 -15.59 8.39 7.54
CA VAL A 162 -14.27 7.92 8.02
C VAL A 162 -13.68 6.83 7.11
N ASN A 163 -14.54 5.91 6.64
CA ASN A 163 -14.09 4.79 5.83
C ASN A 163 -13.97 5.10 4.33
N THR A 164 -14.63 6.15 3.81
CA THR A 164 -14.70 6.42 2.36
C THR A 164 -14.02 7.72 1.94
N LYS A 165 -14.03 8.76 2.78
CA LYS A 165 -13.47 10.08 2.43
C LYS A 165 -11.96 10.18 2.63
N SER A 166 -11.33 9.26 3.32
CA SER A 166 -9.87 9.17 3.34
C SER A 166 -9.39 8.75 1.95
N SER A 167 -8.90 9.70 1.16
CA SER A 167 -8.26 9.38 -0.13
C SER A 167 -7.02 8.52 0.15
N PRO A 168 -6.96 7.27 -0.35
CA PRO A 168 -5.78 6.45 -0.16
C PRO A 168 -4.59 7.13 -0.82
N VAL A 169 -3.49 7.21 -0.11
CA VAL A 169 -2.21 7.70 -0.65
C VAL A 169 -1.85 6.88 -1.88
N SER A 170 -1.44 7.54 -2.95
CA SER A 170 -1.09 6.85 -4.19
C SER A 170 0.10 5.91 -3.95
N ASN A 171 0.08 4.71 -4.56
CA ASN A 171 1.20 3.78 -4.47
C ASN A 171 2.52 4.41 -4.95
N THR A 172 2.46 5.34 -5.91
CA THR A 172 3.61 6.14 -6.37
C THR A 172 4.22 6.92 -5.22
N LEU A 173 3.40 7.63 -4.44
CA LEU A 173 3.87 8.41 -3.30
C LEU A 173 4.37 7.51 -2.16
N LEU A 174 3.71 6.37 -1.94
CA LEU A 174 4.18 5.37 -0.96
C LEU A 174 5.58 4.84 -1.29
N VAL A 175 5.88 4.55 -2.55
CA VAL A 175 7.22 4.15 -2.99
C VAL A 175 8.24 5.24 -2.70
N MET A 176 7.89 6.50 -2.97
CA MET A 176 8.81 7.63 -2.75
C MET A 176 9.10 7.92 -1.27
N TYR A 177 8.14 7.63 -0.37
CA TYR A 177 8.29 7.92 1.07
C TYR A 177 8.80 6.73 1.90
N LYS A 178 8.82 5.51 1.36
CA LYS A 178 9.39 4.36 2.06
C LYS A 178 10.92 4.40 2.04
N ASP A 179 11.53 4.53 3.21
CA ASP A 179 12.99 4.54 3.37
C ASP A 179 13.58 3.21 3.86
N ASN A 180 12.74 2.33 4.38
CA ASN A 180 13.11 1.01 4.90
C ASN A 180 12.89 -0.13 3.90
N ASP A 181 12.39 0.15 2.69
CA ASP A 181 12.20 -0.82 1.62
C ASP A 181 13.32 -0.69 0.57
N LEU A 182 14.11 -1.75 0.39
CA LEU A 182 15.25 -1.75 -0.55
C LEU A 182 14.82 -1.49 -2.00
N CYS A 183 13.66 -2.01 -2.41
CA CYS A 183 13.15 -1.76 -3.76
C CYS A 183 12.77 -0.29 -3.94
N SER A 184 12.17 0.34 -2.95
CA SER A 184 11.88 1.79 -2.96
C SER A 184 13.17 2.62 -3.01
N LYS A 185 14.22 2.22 -2.26
CA LYS A 185 15.55 2.86 -2.34
C LYS A 185 16.15 2.75 -3.74
N LEU A 186 16.06 1.56 -4.35
CA LEU A 186 16.55 1.33 -5.71
C LEU A 186 15.79 2.19 -6.72
N VAL A 187 14.46 2.25 -6.64
CA VAL A 187 13.62 3.10 -7.50
C VAL A 187 14.01 4.57 -7.38
N LYS A 188 14.18 5.09 -6.15
CA LYS A 188 14.64 6.47 -5.93
C LYS A 188 16.03 6.70 -6.52
N SER A 189 16.96 5.76 -6.33
CA SER A 189 18.30 5.84 -6.91
C SER A 189 18.27 5.90 -8.44
N VAL A 190 17.46 5.05 -9.08
CA VAL A 190 17.29 5.07 -10.56
C VAL A 190 16.68 6.38 -11.02
N ILE A 191 15.62 6.87 -10.36
CA ILE A 191 14.95 8.12 -10.75
C ILE A 191 15.90 9.33 -10.69
N TYR A 192 16.70 9.44 -9.64
CA TYR A 192 17.50 10.63 -9.39
C TYR A 192 18.93 10.54 -9.93
N ASN A 193 19.47 9.34 -10.18
CA ASN A 193 20.86 9.14 -10.54
C ASN A 193 21.06 8.40 -11.88
N HIS A 194 20.02 8.23 -12.71
CA HIS A 194 20.17 7.60 -14.03
C HIS A 194 21.03 8.48 -14.93
N SER A 195 22.02 7.88 -15.60
CA SER A 195 23.02 8.62 -16.38
C SER A 195 22.48 9.36 -17.61
N SER A 196 21.41 8.85 -18.23
CA SER A 196 20.86 9.36 -19.49
C SER A 196 19.38 9.76 -19.46
N ILE A 197 18.65 9.48 -18.37
CA ILE A 197 17.24 9.80 -18.25
C ILE A 197 17.06 10.75 -17.06
N SER A 198 16.61 11.96 -17.35
CA SER A 198 16.36 12.98 -16.33
C SER A 198 15.19 12.62 -15.41
N SER A 199 15.28 12.98 -14.13
CA SER A 199 14.28 12.68 -13.10
C SER A 199 12.87 13.25 -13.40
N ASP A 200 12.78 14.34 -14.16
CA ASP A 200 11.51 14.94 -14.59
C ASP A 200 10.69 14.01 -15.53
N LYS A 201 11.34 13.01 -16.15
CA LYS A 201 10.67 11.98 -16.96
C LYS A 201 9.87 10.98 -16.13
N PHE A 202 10.01 10.98 -14.81
CA PHE A 202 9.28 10.09 -13.92
C PHE A 202 8.18 10.83 -13.14
N GLU A 203 7.04 10.19 -12.96
CA GLU A 203 5.96 10.70 -12.10
C GLU A 203 6.15 10.15 -10.68
N VAL A 204 6.37 11.06 -9.72
CA VAL A 204 6.71 10.71 -8.33
C VAL A 204 5.59 10.95 -7.31
N ARG A 205 4.47 11.53 -7.74
CA ARG A 205 3.33 11.89 -6.85
C ARG A 205 2.01 11.28 -7.29
N ALA A 206 1.66 11.46 -8.57
CA ALA A 206 0.36 11.05 -9.08
C ALA A 206 0.26 9.54 -9.29
N LYS A 207 -0.96 9.02 -9.18
CA LYS A 207 -1.27 7.60 -9.41
C LYS A 207 -0.99 7.16 -10.86
N THR A 208 -1.15 8.06 -11.81
CA THR A 208 -0.96 7.81 -13.25
C THR A 208 -0.25 8.99 -13.90
N THR A 209 0.32 8.77 -15.08
CA THR A 209 0.88 9.85 -15.90
C THR A 209 0.47 9.69 -17.35
N LYS A 210 0.29 10.83 -18.02
CA LYS A 210 0.00 10.88 -19.48
C LYS A 210 1.17 11.41 -20.29
N THR A 211 2.08 12.12 -19.66
CA THR A 211 3.15 12.89 -20.32
C THR A 211 4.55 12.41 -19.98
N LYS A 212 4.72 11.73 -18.84
CA LYS A 212 6.01 11.22 -18.38
C LYS A 212 6.18 9.75 -18.77
N LEU A 213 7.42 9.26 -18.71
CA LEU A 213 7.78 7.90 -19.07
C LEU A 213 6.95 6.89 -18.27
N MET A 214 7.02 6.98 -16.94
CA MET A 214 6.25 6.13 -16.04
C MET A 214 6.14 6.74 -14.63
N THR A 215 5.30 6.13 -13.78
CA THR A 215 5.24 6.47 -12.35
C THR A 215 6.32 5.71 -11.58
N ALA A 216 6.73 6.22 -10.41
CA ALA A 216 7.65 5.50 -9.52
C ALA A 216 7.09 4.11 -9.11
N PHE A 217 5.77 3.96 -8.97
CA PHE A 217 5.16 2.66 -8.71
C PHE A 217 5.26 1.70 -9.91
N THR A 218 5.16 2.21 -11.14
CA THR A 218 5.40 1.38 -12.32
C THR A 218 6.85 0.91 -12.34
N LEU A 219 7.80 1.80 -12.06
CA LEU A 219 9.22 1.45 -11.98
C LEU A 219 9.49 0.41 -10.88
N TYR A 220 8.86 0.55 -9.71
CA TYR A 220 8.91 -0.45 -8.63
C TYR A 220 8.48 -1.86 -9.12
N ASN A 221 7.36 -1.92 -9.86
CA ASN A 221 6.92 -3.18 -10.47
C ASN A 221 7.95 -3.72 -11.48
N LEU A 222 8.56 -2.85 -12.29
CA LEU A 222 9.56 -3.25 -13.29
C LEU A 222 10.81 -3.82 -12.62
N VAL A 223 11.28 -3.25 -11.52
CA VAL A 223 12.41 -3.79 -10.74
C VAL A 223 12.16 -5.26 -10.39
N LEU A 224 10.99 -5.57 -9.85
CA LEU A 224 10.65 -6.93 -9.43
C LEU A 224 10.36 -7.86 -10.61
N THR A 225 9.66 -7.37 -11.63
CA THR A 225 9.32 -8.21 -12.78
C THR A 225 10.56 -8.56 -13.60
N LEU A 226 11.44 -7.59 -13.83
CA LEU A 226 12.65 -7.75 -14.64
C LEU A 226 13.70 -8.68 -13.99
N ASN A 227 13.82 -8.62 -12.66
CA ASN A 227 14.85 -9.36 -11.94
C ASN A 227 14.35 -10.69 -11.33
N GLU A 228 13.05 -10.80 -11.03
CA GLU A 228 12.48 -11.95 -10.32
C GLU A 228 11.25 -12.55 -11.01
N GLY A 229 10.80 -11.98 -12.13
CA GLY A 229 9.59 -12.41 -12.83
C GLY A 229 8.29 -12.15 -12.05
N ILE A 230 8.34 -11.38 -10.97
CA ILE A 230 7.18 -11.07 -10.12
C ILE A 230 6.29 -10.06 -10.83
N VAL A 231 5.09 -10.48 -11.25
CA VAL A 231 4.09 -9.63 -11.90
C VAL A 231 3.06 -9.10 -10.91
N VAL A 232 2.76 -9.87 -9.85
CA VAL A 232 1.83 -9.52 -8.77
C VAL A 232 2.62 -9.36 -7.49
N ILE A 233 2.67 -8.12 -6.96
CA ILE A 233 3.44 -7.81 -5.74
C ILE A 233 2.73 -8.33 -4.48
N LYS A 234 1.39 -8.25 -4.44
CA LYS A 234 0.63 -8.65 -3.26
C LYS A 234 0.80 -10.13 -2.96
N GLY A 235 1.44 -10.44 -1.83
CA GLY A 235 1.70 -11.80 -1.38
C GLY A 235 2.95 -12.43 -1.98
N SER A 236 3.76 -11.70 -2.77
CA SER A 236 5.08 -12.14 -3.22
C SER A 236 6.16 -11.74 -2.21
N ASN A 237 7.19 -12.58 -2.12
CA ASN A 237 8.39 -12.26 -1.35
C ASN A 237 9.53 -11.98 -2.32
N SER A 238 9.99 -10.74 -2.38
CA SER A 238 11.18 -10.38 -3.15
C SER A 238 12.44 -10.93 -2.48
N LYS A 239 13.39 -11.38 -3.31
CA LYS A 239 14.73 -11.82 -2.90
C LYS A 239 15.75 -10.67 -2.95
N LEU A 240 15.31 -9.45 -3.25
CA LEU A 240 16.17 -8.27 -3.27
C LEU A 240 16.81 -8.07 -1.89
N ASN A 241 18.15 -8.01 -1.87
CA ASN A 241 18.95 -7.80 -0.68
C ASN A 241 20.19 -6.97 -1.02
N ALA A 242 21.00 -6.64 -0.03
CA ALA A 242 22.20 -5.83 -0.24
C ALA A 242 23.20 -6.45 -1.25
N GLY A 243 23.29 -7.78 -1.30
CA GLY A 243 24.24 -8.48 -2.17
C GLY A 243 23.86 -8.45 -3.66
N ASN A 244 22.57 -8.31 -4.00
CA ASN A 244 22.10 -8.27 -5.40
C ASN A 244 21.54 -6.90 -5.83
N TYR A 245 21.60 -5.91 -4.94
CA TYR A 245 21.05 -4.57 -5.18
C TYR A 245 21.61 -3.92 -6.43
N ASP A 246 22.95 -3.90 -6.59
CA ASP A 246 23.61 -3.26 -7.73
C ASP A 246 23.32 -3.98 -9.05
N SER A 247 23.24 -5.31 -9.04
CA SER A 247 22.85 -6.10 -10.21
C SER A 247 21.39 -5.80 -10.62
N PHE A 248 20.47 -5.70 -9.67
CA PHE A 248 19.08 -5.33 -9.95
C PHE A 248 18.99 -3.93 -10.53
N LYS A 249 19.72 -2.98 -9.95
CA LYS A 249 19.78 -1.59 -10.42
C LYS A 249 20.31 -1.51 -11.84
N MET A 250 21.44 -2.14 -12.12
CA MET A 250 22.06 -2.14 -13.45
C MET A 250 21.14 -2.71 -14.52
N ASN A 251 20.45 -3.82 -14.23
CA ASN A 251 19.48 -4.41 -15.15
C ASN A 251 18.35 -3.44 -15.49
N VAL A 252 17.83 -2.72 -14.49
CA VAL A 252 16.74 -1.77 -14.67
C VAL A 252 17.22 -0.53 -15.44
N GLU A 253 18.39 0.01 -15.13
CA GLU A 253 18.95 1.15 -15.84
C GLU A 253 19.20 0.83 -17.32
N ASN A 254 19.75 -0.36 -17.61
CA ASN A 254 19.92 -0.83 -18.99
C ASN A 254 18.57 -1.01 -19.70
N PHE A 255 17.60 -1.63 -19.06
CA PHE A 255 16.25 -1.78 -19.62
C PHE A 255 15.62 -0.41 -19.95
N LEU A 256 15.72 0.58 -19.08
CA LEU A 256 15.19 1.91 -19.31
C LEU A 256 15.90 2.64 -20.45
N THR A 257 17.22 2.52 -20.51
CA THR A 257 18.04 3.10 -21.60
C THR A 257 17.60 2.54 -22.96
N LEU A 258 17.45 1.19 -23.03
CA LEU A 258 17.02 0.53 -24.27
C LEU A 258 15.55 0.83 -24.60
N LEU A 259 14.69 0.94 -23.59
CA LEU A 259 13.30 1.33 -23.79
C LEU A 259 13.19 2.71 -24.42
N VAL A 260 13.94 3.69 -23.94
CA VAL A 260 13.94 5.04 -24.50
C VAL A 260 14.57 5.04 -25.91
N LYS A 261 15.61 4.25 -26.14
CA LYS A 261 16.30 4.16 -27.42
C LYS A 261 15.46 3.52 -28.53
N TYR A 262 14.68 2.49 -28.22
CA TYR A 262 13.99 1.66 -29.20
C TYR A 262 12.46 1.81 -29.20
N ALA A 263 11.87 2.59 -28.28
CA ALA A 263 10.47 2.92 -28.35
C ALA A 263 10.18 3.84 -29.56
N PRO A 264 8.93 3.85 -30.08
CA PRO A 264 8.54 4.81 -31.12
C PRO A 264 8.80 6.26 -30.70
N ASP A 265 9.20 7.13 -31.64
CA ASP A 265 9.52 8.56 -31.37
C ASP A 265 8.45 9.29 -30.55
N GLN A 266 7.18 8.95 -30.75
CA GLN A 266 6.06 9.49 -29.98
C GLN A 266 5.48 8.48 -28.98
N GLY A 267 6.28 7.51 -28.51
CA GLY A 267 5.84 6.43 -27.62
C GLY A 267 5.20 6.90 -26.31
N LEU A 268 5.49 8.13 -25.90
CA LEU A 268 4.83 8.75 -24.73
C LEU A 268 3.38 9.14 -24.97
N ASP A 269 2.96 9.31 -26.25
CA ASP A 269 1.56 9.61 -26.61
C ASP A 269 0.69 8.36 -26.48
N ARG A 270 0.08 8.21 -25.31
CA ARG A 270 -0.81 7.06 -24.98
C ARG A 270 -2.11 7.06 -25.78
N ASN A 271 -2.40 8.10 -26.55
CA ASN A 271 -3.50 8.11 -27.48
C ASN A 271 -3.15 7.38 -28.79
N LYS A 272 -1.86 7.34 -29.13
CA LYS A 272 -1.39 6.67 -30.35
C LYS A 272 -0.82 5.28 -30.03
N TYR A 273 -0.09 5.12 -28.92
CA TYR A 273 0.70 3.94 -28.59
C TYR A 273 0.37 3.37 -27.21
N ILE A 274 0.52 2.05 -27.08
CA ILE A 274 0.28 1.34 -25.82
C ILE A 274 1.56 1.05 -25.04
N ILE A 275 2.74 1.23 -25.63
CA ILE A 275 4.03 0.76 -25.08
C ILE A 275 4.30 1.26 -23.67
N MET A 276 3.95 2.52 -23.34
CA MET A 276 4.16 3.10 -22.00
C MET A 276 3.02 2.78 -21.02
N ASN A 277 2.11 1.86 -21.34
CA ASN A 277 1.14 1.36 -20.38
C ASN A 277 1.85 0.45 -19.34
N PRO A 278 1.58 0.61 -18.03
CA PRO A 278 2.23 -0.19 -16.99
C PRO A 278 2.17 -1.70 -17.19
N ASN A 279 1.06 -2.24 -17.70
CA ASN A 279 0.92 -3.67 -17.93
C ASN A 279 1.64 -4.15 -19.19
N VAL A 280 1.80 -3.27 -20.18
CA VAL A 280 2.62 -3.55 -21.38
C VAL A 280 4.10 -3.54 -20.98
N LEU A 281 4.55 -2.54 -20.24
CA LEU A 281 5.93 -2.48 -19.73
C LEU A 281 6.29 -3.69 -18.88
N LYS A 282 5.38 -4.14 -18.01
CA LYS A 282 5.57 -5.41 -17.27
C LYS A 282 5.66 -6.63 -18.18
N GLY A 283 4.88 -6.65 -19.27
CA GLY A 283 4.96 -7.72 -20.27
C GLY A 283 6.34 -7.78 -20.94
N ILE A 284 6.88 -6.63 -21.35
CA ILE A 284 8.22 -6.52 -21.91
C ILE A 284 9.28 -6.98 -20.88
N ALA A 285 9.19 -6.46 -19.64
CA ALA A 285 10.12 -6.85 -18.57
C ALA A 285 10.07 -8.34 -18.23
N LYS A 286 8.88 -8.95 -18.26
CA LYS A 286 8.73 -10.40 -18.05
C LYS A 286 9.33 -11.23 -19.19
N ALA A 287 9.17 -10.81 -20.44
CA ALA A 287 9.80 -11.46 -21.59
C ALA A 287 11.32 -11.44 -21.44
N VAL A 288 11.90 -10.27 -21.11
CA VAL A 288 13.35 -10.15 -20.84
C VAL A 288 13.79 -11.08 -19.69
N TYR A 289 13.03 -11.13 -18.59
CA TYR A 289 13.34 -12.02 -17.47
C TYR A 289 13.37 -13.50 -17.89
N LEU A 290 12.37 -13.95 -18.66
CA LEU A 290 12.29 -15.35 -19.12
C LEU A 290 13.42 -15.67 -20.09
N LEU A 291 13.70 -14.81 -21.08
CA LEU A 291 14.79 -14.99 -22.03
C LEU A 291 16.15 -15.06 -21.34
N LYS A 292 16.37 -14.21 -20.34
CA LYS A 292 17.62 -14.22 -19.55
C LYS A 292 17.74 -15.46 -18.67
N LYS A 293 16.62 -15.97 -18.16
CA LYS A 293 16.60 -17.19 -17.35
C LYS A 293 16.89 -18.45 -18.16
N ASP A 294 16.37 -18.50 -19.39
CA ASP A 294 16.47 -19.69 -20.26
C ASP A 294 17.76 -19.69 -21.10
N ASN A 295 18.48 -18.54 -21.18
CA ASN A 295 19.70 -18.42 -21.96
C ASN A 295 20.72 -17.51 -21.26
N GLU A 296 21.83 -18.08 -20.79
CA GLU A 296 22.92 -17.35 -20.11
C GLU A 296 23.60 -16.27 -20.99
N ILE A 297 23.53 -16.42 -22.34
CA ILE A 297 24.14 -15.51 -23.32
C ILE A 297 23.08 -14.57 -23.94
N PHE A 298 21.99 -14.28 -23.22
CA PHE A 298 20.96 -13.39 -23.71
C PHE A 298 21.42 -11.94 -23.76
N ASP A 299 21.36 -11.34 -24.96
CA ASP A 299 21.60 -9.90 -25.16
C ASP A 299 20.28 -9.13 -25.16
N MET A 300 20.08 -8.29 -24.15
CA MET A 300 18.88 -7.46 -24.02
C MET A 300 18.79 -6.43 -25.15
N GLU A 301 19.90 -5.88 -25.63
CA GLU A 301 19.89 -4.90 -26.72
C GLU A 301 19.46 -5.56 -28.05
N GLU A 302 19.89 -6.77 -28.33
CA GLU A 302 19.44 -7.55 -29.49
C GLU A 302 17.92 -7.70 -29.48
N PHE A 303 17.34 -8.09 -28.33
CA PHE A 303 15.90 -8.20 -28.17
C PHE A 303 15.17 -6.87 -28.42
N PHE A 304 15.66 -5.78 -27.85
CA PHE A 304 15.05 -4.45 -28.07
C PHE A 304 15.16 -4.01 -29.52
N LYS A 305 16.30 -4.18 -30.15
CA LYS A 305 16.56 -3.79 -31.54
C LYS A 305 15.68 -4.54 -32.53
N HIS A 306 15.55 -5.85 -32.37
CA HIS A 306 14.88 -6.71 -33.36
C HIS A 306 13.42 -6.98 -33.07
N VAL A 307 12.98 -6.93 -31.79
CA VAL A 307 11.61 -7.20 -31.41
C VAL A 307 10.88 -5.93 -31.00
N ILE A 308 11.39 -5.20 -30.02
CA ILE A 308 10.67 -4.02 -29.49
C ILE A 308 10.55 -2.91 -30.51
N PHE A 309 11.63 -2.61 -31.24
CA PHE A 309 11.65 -1.59 -32.29
C PHE A 309 10.74 -1.96 -33.47
N SER A 310 10.72 -3.24 -33.87
CA SER A 310 9.94 -3.70 -35.03
C SER A 310 8.45 -3.95 -34.70
N PHE A 311 8.07 -4.00 -33.43
CA PHE A 311 6.69 -4.27 -33.03
C PHE A 311 5.80 -3.03 -33.22
N ASP A 312 4.62 -3.23 -33.83
CA ASP A 312 3.64 -2.16 -33.95
C ASP A 312 2.92 -1.92 -32.60
N TRP A 313 3.37 -0.92 -31.86
CA TRP A 313 2.80 -0.51 -30.57
C TRP A 313 1.54 0.35 -30.68
N SER A 314 1.06 0.62 -31.90
CA SER A 314 -0.10 1.46 -32.10
C SER A 314 -1.41 0.75 -31.74
N HIS A 315 -2.46 1.53 -31.49
CA HIS A 315 -3.82 1.01 -31.32
C HIS A 315 -4.42 0.36 -32.59
N LYS A 316 -3.68 0.35 -33.72
CA LYS A 316 -4.10 -0.27 -34.99
C LYS A 316 -3.58 -1.72 -35.15
N ASN A 317 -2.67 -2.15 -34.27
CA ASN A 317 -2.04 -3.47 -34.39
C ASN A 317 -3.06 -4.62 -34.36
N LYS A 318 -3.07 -5.41 -35.44
CA LYS A 318 -3.98 -6.55 -35.59
C LYS A 318 -3.57 -7.74 -34.69
N LYS A 319 -2.27 -7.96 -34.45
CA LYS A 319 -1.79 -9.04 -33.55
C LYS A 319 -2.35 -8.89 -32.14
N LEU A 320 -2.44 -7.66 -31.63
CA LEU A 320 -2.98 -7.38 -30.29
C LEU A 320 -4.48 -7.75 -30.18
N LYS A 321 -5.23 -7.61 -31.27
CA LYS A 321 -6.64 -8.07 -31.32
C LYS A 321 -6.72 -9.59 -31.36
N GLN A 322 -5.85 -10.25 -32.12
CA GLN A 322 -5.83 -11.71 -32.26
C GLN A 322 -5.53 -12.43 -30.95
N VAL A 323 -4.67 -11.87 -30.11
CA VAL A 323 -4.39 -12.43 -28.77
C VAL A 323 -5.43 -12.05 -27.72
N GLY A 324 -6.53 -11.39 -28.13
CA GLY A 324 -7.66 -11.11 -27.24
C GLY A 324 -7.48 -9.94 -26.30
N ILE A 325 -6.61 -8.97 -26.63
CA ILE A 325 -6.57 -7.70 -25.88
C ILE A 325 -7.84 -6.90 -26.22
N PRO A 326 -8.66 -6.52 -25.23
CA PRO A 326 -9.94 -5.86 -25.49
C PRO A 326 -9.78 -4.56 -26.27
N TYR A 327 -10.55 -4.40 -27.32
CA TYR A 327 -10.55 -3.21 -28.16
C TYR A 327 -11.90 -2.48 -28.10
N ASN A 328 -11.84 -1.17 -27.93
CA ASN A 328 -13.05 -0.34 -27.94
C ASN A 328 -13.23 0.28 -29.34
N PRO A 329 -14.24 -0.12 -30.12
CA PRO A 329 -14.47 0.37 -31.49
C PRO A 329 -14.87 1.85 -31.52
N LYS A 330 -15.54 2.37 -30.48
CA LYS A 330 -15.94 3.79 -30.38
C LYS A 330 -14.75 4.72 -30.25
N THR A 331 -13.80 4.37 -29.38
CA THR A 331 -12.59 5.17 -29.13
C THR A 331 -11.42 4.78 -30.04
N LYS A 332 -11.55 3.70 -30.79
CA LYS A 332 -10.51 3.08 -31.63
C LYS A 332 -9.22 2.78 -30.85
N LYS A 333 -9.36 2.37 -29.56
CA LYS A 333 -8.23 2.10 -28.65
C LYS A 333 -8.36 0.74 -27.97
N PHE A 334 -7.20 0.13 -27.70
CA PHE A 334 -7.13 -1.01 -26.81
C PHE A 334 -7.43 -0.60 -25.37
N ARG A 335 -8.21 -1.41 -24.67
CA ARG A 335 -8.42 -1.30 -23.23
C ARG A 335 -7.39 -2.19 -22.54
N ILE A 336 -6.39 -1.59 -21.92
CA ILE A 336 -5.41 -2.33 -21.13
C ILE A 336 -5.98 -2.43 -19.72
N ASN A 337 -6.52 -3.60 -19.38
CA ASN A 337 -7.18 -3.83 -18.10
C ASN A 337 -6.17 -3.86 -16.93
N VAL A 338 -6.67 -3.52 -15.75
CA VAL A 338 -5.96 -3.76 -14.49
C VAL A 338 -5.94 -5.27 -14.25
N GLY A 339 -4.75 -5.89 -14.29
CA GLY A 339 -4.59 -7.33 -14.08
C GLY A 339 -3.39 -7.90 -14.84
N THR A 340 -3.16 -9.19 -14.69
CA THR A 340 -2.00 -9.88 -15.25
C THR A 340 -2.20 -10.38 -16.68
N ARG A 341 -3.46 -10.48 -17.14
CA ARG A 341 -3.79 -11.06 -18.45
C ARG A 341 -3.07 -10.35 -19.61
N THR A 342 -3.19 -9.02 -19.69
CA THR A 342 -2.49 -8.24 -20.73
C THR A 342 -0.97 -8.39 -20.63
N THR A 343 -0.43 -8.38 -19.41
CA THR A 343 1.01 -8.62 -19.18
C THR A 343 1.46 -9.95 -19.76
N SER A 344 0.71 -11.03 -19.52
CA SER A 344 1.04 -12.36 -20.09
C SER A 344 0.89 -12.35 -21.61
N GLN A 345 -0.20 -11.82 -22.16
CA GLN A 345 -0.42 -11.77 -23.61
C GLN A 345 0.69 -11.01 -24.35
N ILE A 346 1.15 -9.88 -23.80
CA ILE A 346 2.27 -9.12 -24.38
C ILE A 346 3.56 -9.93 -24.26
N CYS A 347 3.84 -10.53 -23.10
CA CYS A 347 5.02 -11.37 -22.89
C CYS A 347 5.08 -12.49 -23.93
N ASP A 348 4.01 -13.25 -24.10
CA ASP A 348 3.94 -14.40 -25.00
C ASP A 348 4.15 -13.99 -26.47
N LEU A 349 3.53 -12.88 -26.90
CA LEU A 349 3.75 -12.34 -28.25
C LEU A 349 5.21 -11.96 -28.52
N LEU A 350 5.86 -11.31 -27.55
CA LEU A 350 7.25 -10.87 -27.73
C LEU A 350 8.22 -12.05 -27.69
N LEU A 351 7.95 -13.08 -26.90
CA LEU A 351 8.73 -14.32 -26.90
C LEU A 351 8.60 -15.03 -28.24
N GLU A 352 7.39 -15.13 -28.78
CA GLU A 352 7.15 -15.74 -30.11
C GLU A 352 7.88 -14.95 -31.22
N ASP A 353 7.80 -13.62 -31.23
CA ASP A 353 8.48 -12.80 -32.22
C ASP A 353 10.01 -12.91 -32.09
N PHE A 354 10.56 -13.03 -30.88
CA PHE A 354 12.00 -13.24 -30.68
C PHE A 354 12.49 -14.62 -31.16
N LEU A 355 11.71 -15.68 -30.89
CA LEU A 355 12.03 -17.02 -31.36
C LEU A 355 12.06 -17.06 -32.90
N LYS A 356 11.07 -16.48 -33.55
CA LYS A 356 11.03 -16.36 -35.03
C LYS A 356 12.25 -15.60 -35.57
N PHE A 357 12.67 -14.51 -34.93
CA PHE A 357 13.87 -13.79 -35.30
C PHE A 357 15.11 -14.68 -35.22
N ARG A 358 15.26 -15.42 -34.12
CA ARG A 358 16.41 -16.31 -33.91
C ARG A 358 16.45 -17.48 -34.93
N GLU A 359 15.32 -18.07 -35.28
CA GLU A 359 15.23 -19.14 -36.29
C GLU A 359 15.69 -18.63 -37.66
N VAL A 360 15.30 -17.43 -38.04
CA VAL A 360 15.75 -16.81 -39.31
C VAL A 360 17.25 -16.52 -39.27
N ALA A 361 17.78 -16.03 -38.15
CA ALA A 361 19.20 -15.72 -38.00
C ALA A 361 20.13 -16.92 -38.00
N ILE A 362 19.62 -18.12 -37.64
CA ILE A 362 20.41 -19.38 -37.70
C ILE A 362 20.44 -19.98 -39.12
N ASN A 363 19.43 -19.65 -39.93
CA ASN A 363 19.29 -20.22 -41.30
C ASN A 363 19.92 -19.34 -42.40
N VAL A 364 20.57 -18.24 -42.02
CA VAL A 364 21.36 -17.34 -42.88
C VAL A 364 22.84 -17.44 -42.51
#